data_ccbcadd5e04fbb69130fd4b5ba17201e
#
_entry.id   ccbcadd5e04fbb69130fd4b5ba17201e
#
_cell.length_a   1.000
_cell.length_b   1.000
_cell.length_c   1.000
_cell.angle_alpha   90.00
_cell.angle_beta   90.00
_cell.angle_gamma   90.00
#
_symmetry.space_group_name_H-M   'P 1'
#
loop_
_entity.id
_entity.type
_entity.pdbx_description
1 polymer ?
#
loop_
_entity_poly.entity_id
_entity_poly.type
_entity_poly.pdbx_seq_one_letter_code
_entity_poly.pdbx_strand_id
1 'polypeptide(L)'
;MSFGKTTLRRWLPAAALVLALLCPLPVFAARAGAEIPVTVRTDGAACDTVYTVEITPLDNAPAPAQTSVQVKGGGTAYFTGLTFDAPGDYRYKLAQVKGCAADTTYDGRTYTVTVRVMTAADGSLDTELWAVRSGRTAKAAGVVFTNRYDPPAPAATATPAPMPRPIKNTARPVGSLPRTGDAFPLEALAALLCAGVVGFGTAWNKRR
;
A
#
# COMPACT_ATOMS: atom_id res chain seq x y z
N MET A 1 -84.33 12.73 33.32
CA MET A 1 -83.76 11.80 32.35
C MET A 1 -82.24 11.94 32.38
N SER A 2 -81.59 10.97 33.06
CA SER A 2 -80.11 11.01 33.27
C SER A 2 -79.50 10.02 32.27
N PHE A 3 -78.83 10.52 31.23
CA PHE A 3 -78.10 9.70 30.30
C PHE A 3 -76.70 9.38 30.85
N GLY A 4 -76.47 8.10 31.02
CA GLY A 4 -75.26 7.57 31.69
C GLY A 4 -73.93 7.87 30.95
N LYS A 5 -73.03 8.53 31.69
CA LYS A 5 -71.65 8.88 31.27
C LYS A 5 -70.67 7.69 31.43
N THR A 6 -71.11 6.44 31.51
CA THR A 6 -70.26 5.30 31.93
C THR A 6 -69.78 4.41 30.79
N THR A 7 -70.24 4.57 29.57
CA THR A 7 -69.86 3.68 28.43
C THR A 7 -68.63 4.11 27.65
N LEU A 8 -68.25 5.39 27.73
CA LEU A 8 -67.12 5.91 26.94
C LEU A 8 -65.73 5.55 27.50
N ARG A 9 -65.68 5.28 28.84
CA ARG A 9 -64.43 5.01 29.51
C ARG A 9 -63.89 3.57 29.36
N ARG A 10 -64.73 2.64 28.90
CA ARG A 10 -64.34 1.21 28.76
C ARG A 10 -63.74 0.89 27.40
N TRP A 11 -63.92 1.75 26.41
CA TRP A 11 -63.39 1.55 25.03
C TRP A 11 -62.03 2.21 24.80
N LEU A 12 -61.61 3.15 25.64
CA LEU A 12 -60.33 3.81 25.55
C LEU A 12 -59.11 2.86 25.61
N PRO A 13 -59.06 1.83 26.48
CA PRO A 13 -57.92 0.93 26.49
C PRO A 13 -57.84 0.00 25.29
N ALA A 14 -59.00 -0.39 24.71
CA ALA A 14 -59.03 -1.23 23.50
C ALA A 14 -58.57 -0.48 22.24
N ALA A 15 -58.96 0.79 22.10
CA ALA A 15 -58.51 1.62 20.98
C ALA A 15 -57.00 1.95 21.05
N ALA A 16 -56.47 2.14 22.26
CA ALA A 16 -55.03 2.34 22.47
C ALA A 16 -54.22 1.07 22.16
N LEU A 17 -54.73 -0.11 22.45
CA LEU A 17 -54.07 -1.39 22.16
C LEU A 17 -54.04 -1.66 20.66
N VAL A 18 -55.10 -1.34 19.90
CA VAL A 18 -55.15 -1.53 18.45
C VAL A 18 -54.22 -0.53 17.74
N LEU A 19 -54.08 0.71 18.24
CA LEU A 19 -53.16 1.70 17.69
C LEU A 19 -51.71 1.33 17.94
N ALA A 20 -51.37 0.69 19.02
CA ALA A 20 -50.03 0.18 19.32
C ALA A 20 -49.62 -1.00 18.39
N LEU A 21 -50.59 -1.79 17.91
CA LEU A 21 -50.32 -2.88 16.96
C LEU A 21 -50.08 -2.39 15.52
N LEU A 22 -50.46 -1.16 15.19
CA LEU A 22 -50.20 -0.53 13.88
C LEU A 22 -48.90 0.26 13.84
N CYS A 23 -48.13 0.29 14.92
CA CYS A 23 -46.80 0.94 14.91
C CYS A 23 -45.88 0.13 13.96
N PRO A 24 -45.37 0.71 12.86
CA PRO A 24 -44.45 0.00 11.98
C PRO A 24 -43.22 -0.34 12.81
N LEU A 25 -42.93 -1.63 12.98
CA LEU A 25 -41.68 -2.06 13.57
C LEU A 25 -40.54 -1.53 12.69
N PRO A 26 -39.48 -0.99 13.25
CA PRO A 26 -38.32 -0.59 12.48
C PRO A 26 -37.77 -1.82 11.75
N VAL A 27 -37.97 -1.87 10.44
CA VAL A 27 -37.34 -2.87 9.60
C VAL A 27 -35.88 -2.41 9.47
N PHE A 28 -34.99 -3.04 10.20
CA PHE A 28 -33.56 -2.86 9.94
C PHE A 28 -33.27 -3.43 8.55
N ALA A 29 -32.93 -2.59 7.61
CA ALA A 29 -32.46 -3.04 6.31
C ALA A 29 -31.24 -3.93 6.50
N ALA A 30 -31.31 -5.16 6.02
CA ALA A 30 -30.18 -6.08 6.04
C ALA A 30 -29.05 -5.46 5.20
N ARG A 31 -27.83 -5.51 5.72
CA ARG A 31 -26.62 -5.05 5.03
C ARG A 31 -25.63 -6.18 4.89
N ALA A 32 -25.03 -6.30 3.72
CA ALA A 32 -23.91 -7.20 3.50
C ALA A 32 -22.62 -6.40 3.38
N GLY A 33 -21.54 -6.95 3.94
CA GLY A 33 -20.18 -6.45 3.78
C GLY A 33 -19.37 -7.36 2.89
N ALA A 34 -18.43 -6.82 2.13
CA ALA A 34 -17.44 -7.61 1.41
C ALA A 34 -16.04 -6.98 1.53
N GLU A 35 -15.04 -7.84 1.40
CA GLU A 35 -13.64 -7.47 1.32
C GLU A 35 -13.04 -8.08 0.05
N ILE A 36 -12.30 -7.29 -0.72
CA ILE A 36 -11.66 -7.76 -1.95
C ILE A 36 -10.17 -7.92 -1.70
N PRO A 37 -9.65 -9.16 -1.64
CA PRO A 37 -8.23 -9.41 -1.50
C PRO A 37 -7.50 -9.12 -2.83
N VAL A 38 -6.35 -8.46 -2.72
CA VAL A 38 -5.45 -8.18 -3.83
C VAL A 38 -4.05 -8.61 -3.45
N THR A 39 -3.48 -9.50 -4.24
CA THR A 39 -2.11 -9.97 -4.04
C THR A 39 -1.19 -9.32 -5.06
N VAL A 40 -0.10 -8.76 -4.60
CA VAL A 40 1.00 -8.28 -5.44
C VAL A 40 2.19 -9.20 -5.24
N ARG A 41 2.82 -9.60 -6.34
CA ARG A 41 4.04 -10.40 -6.36
C ARG A 41 5.12 -9.64 -7.11
N THR A 42 6.36 -9.81 -6.68
CA THR A 42 7.52 -9.31 -7.39
C THR A 42 8.42 -10.49 -7.72
N ASP A 43 8.63 -10.71 -9.01
CA ASP A 43 9.59 -11.67 -9.53
C ASP A 43 10.96 -11.01 -9.68
N GLY A 44 12.04 -11.78 -9.59
CA GLY A 44 13.42 -11.30 -9.66
C GLY A 44 14.02 -11.05 -8.28
N ALA A 45 14.79 -9.98 -8.13
CA ALA A 45 15.42 -9.63 -6.87
C ALA A 45 14.41 -9.09 -5.84
N ALA A 46 14.74 -9.20 -4.55
CA ALA A 46 13.96 -8.56 -3.50
C ALA A 46 13.99 -7.04 -3.66
N CYS A 47 12.85 -6.39 -3.51
CA CYS A 47 12.74 -4.94 -3.61
C CYS A 47 11.81 -4.38 -2.53
N ASP A 48 12.01 -3.09 -2.24
CA ASP A 48 11.18 -2.31 -1.32
C ASP A 48 10.20 -1.38 -2.07
N THR A 49 10.01 -1.62 -3.37
CA THR A 49 9.09 -0.84 -4.22
C THR A 49 7.68 -0.90 -3.66
N VAL A 50 7.03 0.25 -3.56
CA VAL A 50 5.62 0.34 -3.16
C VAL A 50 4.75 0.28 -4.42
N TYR A 51 3.87 -0.69 -4.46
CA TYR A 51 2.90 -0.87 -5.52
C TYR A 51 1.54 -0.38 -5.06
N THR A 52 0.89 0.44 -5.87
CA THR A 52 -0.46 0.95 -5.60
C THR A 52 -1.45 0.25 -6.52
N VAL A 53 -2.52 -0.28 -5.95
CA VAL A 53 -3.66 -0.84 -6.69
C VAL A 53 -4.87 0.02 -6.42
N GLU A 54 -5.59 0.37 -7.48
CA GLU A 54 -6.81 1.16 -7.43
C GLU A 54 -8.03 0.31 -7.73
N ILE A 55 -9.16 0.67 -7.09
CA ILE A 55 -10.48 0.11 -7.33
C ILE A 55 -11.41 1.20 -7.86
N THR A 56 -12.12 0.88 -8.92
CA THR A 56 -13.12 1.77 -9.53
C THR A 56 -14.45 1.04 -9.61
N PRO A 57 -15.55 1.59 -9.05
CA PRO A 57 -16.87 1.00 -9.19
C PRO A 57 -17.33 1.07 -10.64
N LEU A 58 -18.06 0.06 -11.10
CA LEU A 58 -18.70 -0.02 -12.40
C LEU A 58 -20.22 -0.13 -12.21
N ASP A 59 -21.00 0.27 -13.21
CA ASP A 59 -22.44 0.02 -13.29
C ASP A 59 -23.22 0.41 -12.02
N ASN A 60 -22.97 1.57 -11.48
CA ASN A 60 -23.59 2.08 -10.24
C ASN A 60 -23.29 1.23 -8.98
N ALA A 61 -22.22 0.43 -8.97
CA ALA A 61 -21.80 -0.23 -7.75
C ALA A 61 -21.46 0.81 -6.66
N PRO A 62 -21.75 0.53 -5.38
CA PRO A 62 -21.43 1.44 -4.28
C PRO A 62 -19.95 1.81 -4.28
N ALA A 63 -19.66 3.09 -4.03
CA ALA A 63 -18.29 3.55 -3.92
C ALA A 63 -17.62 2.90 -2.70
N PRO A 64 -16.42 2.29 -2.85
CA PRO A 64 -15.68 1.77 -1.72
C PRO A 64 -15.20 2.92 -0.83
N ALA A 65 -15.11 2.67 0.49
CA ALA A 65 -14.58 3.64 1.43
C ALA A 65 -13.09 3.95 1.14
N GLN A 66 -12.38 2.97 0.58
CA GLN A 66 -10.98 3.06 0.21
C GLN A 66 -10.83 2.78 -1.29
N THR A 67 -10.32 3.76 -2.05
CA THR A 67 -10.17 3.68 -3.51
C THR A 67 -8.81 3.14 -3.95
N SER A 68 -7.84 3.05 -3.05
CA SER A 68 -6.50 2.52 -3.34
C SER A 68 -5.92 1.79 -2.14
N VAL A 69 -5.09 0.78 -2.41
CA VAL A 69 -4.28 0.08 -1.42
C VAL A 69 -2.82 0.05 -1.86
N GLN A 70 -1.91 0.02 -0.90
CA GLN A 70 -0.48 -0.04 -1.15
C GLN A 70 0.11 -1.34 -0.60
N VAL A 71 1.02 -1.93 -1.37
CA VAL A 71 1.77 -3.14 -0.99
C VAL A 71 3.25 -2.89 -1.23
N LYS A 72 4.08 -3.04 -0.20
CA LYS A 72 5.53 -2.88 -0.29
C LYS A 72 6.19 -4.21 -0.63
N GLY A 73 7.00 -4.24 -1.69
CA GLY A 73 7.76 -5.40 -2.14
C GLY A 73 6.90 -6.55 -2.67
N GLY A 74 5.89 -6.95 -1.94
CA GLY A 74 4.95 -8.01 -2.27
C GLY A 74 4.12 -8.41 -1.06
N GLY A 75 2.96 -9.00 -1.30
CA GLY A 75 2.02 -9.40 -0.24
C GLY A 75 0.57 -9.27 -0.66
N THR A 76 -0.33 -9.35 0.32
CA THR A 76 -1.77 -9.20 0.10
C THR A 76 -2.30 -8.02 0.89
N ALA A 77 -3.09 -7.18 0.23
CA ALA A 77 -3.86 -6.11 0.84
C ALA A 77 -5.35 -6.34 0.56
N TYR A 78 -6.21 -5.65 1.30
CA TYR A 78 -7.65 -5.81 1.22
C TYR A 78 -8.32 -4.46 0.98
N PHE A 79 -9.24 -4.40 0.02
CA PHE A 79 -10.21 -3.33 -0.05
C PHE A 79 -11.34 -3.65 0.90
N THR A 80 -11.47 -2.89 1.95
CA THR A 80 -12.46 -3.08 3.02
C THR A 80 -13.57 -2.03 2.95
N GLY A 81 -14.64 -2.23 3.73
CA GLY A 81 -15.71 -1.25 3.87
C GLY A 81 -16.66 -1.18 2.68
N LEU A 82 -16.68 -2.20 1.82
CA LEU A 82 -17.72 -2.37 0.82
C LEU A 82 -19.00 -2.81 1.52
N THR A 83 -20.07 -2.03 1.37
CA THR A 83 -21.37 -2.32 1.97
C THR A 83 -22.47 -2.29 0.92
N PHE A 84 -23.41 -3.21 1.04
CA PHE A 84 -24.50 -3.39 0.09
C PHE A 84 -25.83 -3.46 0.84
N ASP A 85 -26.79 -2.70 0.40
CA ASP A 85 -28.12 -2.60 1.02
C ASP A 85 -29.19 -3.40 0.24
N ALA A 86 -28.85 -3.98 -0.91
CA ALA A 86 -29.76 -4.73 -1.76
C ALA A 86 -29.08 -5.90 -2.46
N PRO A 87 -29.81 -6.98 -2.79
CA PRO A 87 -29.32 -8.04 -3.65
C PRO A 87 -28.98 -7.51 -5.05
N GLY A 88 -27.94 -8.09 -5.66
CA GLY A 88 -27.51 -7.71 -7.01
C GLY A 88 -26.06 -8.12 -7.30
N ASP A 89 -25.64 -7.91 -8.54
CA ASP A 89 -24.25 -8.12 -8.98
C ASP A 89 -23.56 -6.74 -9.10
N TYR A 90 -22.62 -6.49 -8.21
CA TYR A 90 -21.86 -5.24 -8.14
C TYR A 90 -20.46 -5.47 -8.70
N ARG A 91 -20.08 -4.65 -9.68
CA ARG A 91 -18.80 -4.83 -10.39
C ARG A 91 -17.81 -3.74 -10.07
N TYR A 92 -16.55 -4.15 -9.92
CA TYR A 92 -15.42 -3.25 -9.64
C TYR A 92 -14.27 -3.57 -10.58
N LYS A 93 -13.67 -2.54 -11.15
CA LYS A 93 -12.43 -2.65 -11.91
C LYS A 93 -11.25 -2.43 -10.97
N LEU A 94 -10.30 -3.37 -10.97
CA LEU A 94 -9.05 -3.24 -10.24
C LEU A 94 -7.90 -3.13 -11.24
N ALA A 95 -7.02 -2.17 -11.00
CA ALA A 95 -5.84 -1.93 -11.82
C ALA A 95 -4.67 -1.52 -10.94
N GLN A 96 -3.48 -1.97 -11.29
CA GLN A 96 -2.26 -1.47 -10.66
C GLN A 96 -1.83 -0.17 -11.32
N VAL A 97 -1.47 0.82 -10.51
CA VAL A 97 -0.91 2.08 -10.99
C VAL A 97 0.52 1.82 -11.46
N LYS A 98 0.83 2.25 -12.69
CA LYS A 98 2.20 2.17 -13.18
C LYS A 98 3.04 3.23 -12.46
N GLY A 99 4.02 2.77 -11.69
CA GLY A 99 5.00 3.63 -11.03
C GLY A 99 6.19 3.97 -11.93
N CYS A 100 7.19 4.63 -11.34
CA CYS A 100 8.41 5.07 -12.01
C CYS A 100 9.70 4.52 -11.36
N ALA A 101 9.60 3.47 -10.52
CA ALA A 101 10.79 2.86 -9.93
C ALA A 101 11.70 2.28 -11.03
N ALA A 102 12.99 2.58 -10.94
CA ALA A 102 13.99 2.08 -11.87
C ALA A 102 14.02 0.54 -11.83
N ASP A 103 14.39 -0.06 -12.94
CA ASP A 103 14.57 -1.51 -13.09
C ASP A 103 13.33 -2.34 -12.72
N THR A 104 12.14 -1.70 -12.66
CA THR A 104 10.87 -2.34 -12.32
C THR A 104 9.93 -2.36 -13.51
N THR A 105 9.50 -3.55 -13.90
CA THR A 105 8.42 -3.77 -14.87
C THR A 105 7.11 -3.96 -14.12
N TYR A 106 6.16 -3.04 -14.32
CA TYR A 106 4.85 -3.05 -13.67
C TYR A 106 3.85 -3.92 -14.43
N ASP A 107 3.01 -4.64 -13.69
CA ASP A 107 1.91 -5.41 -14.27
C ASP A 107 0.81 -4.47 -14.81
N GLY A 108 0.56 -4.53 -16.10
CA GLY A 108 -0.49 -3.75 -16.77
C GLY A 108 -1.85 -4.45 -16.86
N ARG A 109 -2.02 -5.62 -16.24
CA ARG A 109 -3.30 -6.35 -16.25
C ARG A 109 -4.35 -5.61 -15.45
N THR A 110 -5.62 -5.81 -15.83
CA THR A 110 -6.78 -5.34 -15.07
C THR A 110 -7.69 -6.51 -14.75
N TYR A 111 -8.43 -6.38 -13.65
CA TYR A 111 -9.41 -7.37 -13.23
C TYR A 111 -10.77 -6.69 -13.07
N THR A 112 -11.83 -7.42 -13.43
CA THR A 112 -13.19 -7.09 -13.02
C THR A 112 -13.58 -8.06 -11.92
N VAL A 113 -13.82 -7.52 -10.73
CA VAL A 113 -14.32 -8.27 -9.58
C VAL A 113 -15.82 -8.06 -9.50
N THR A 114 -16.56 -9.15 -9.40
CA THR A 114 -18.00 -9.12 -9.17
C THR A 114 -18.27 -9.58 -7.75
N VAL A 115 -19.01 -8.76 -7.02
CA VAL A 115 -19.59 -9.09 -5.71
C VAL A 115 -21.07 -9.34 -5.96
N ARG A 116 -21.48 -10.59 -5.84
CA ARG A 116 -22.90 -10.98 -5.88
C ARG A 116 -23.45 -10.95 -4.49
N VAL A 117 -24.49 -10.17 -4.29
CA VAL A 117 -25.25 -10.10 -3.05
C VAL A 117 -26.55 -10.85 -3.23
N MET A 118 -26.82 -11.80 -2.34
CA MET A 118 -28.00 -12.65 -2.38
C MET A 118 -28.76 -12.55 -1.06
N THR A 119 -30.07 -12.75 -1.11
CA THR A 119 -30.86 -12.87 0.12
C THR A 119 -30.81 -14.31 0.61
N ALA A 120 -30.34 -14.51 1.82
CA ALA A 120 -30.34 -15.79 2.50
C ALA A 120 -31.77 -16.18 2.96
N ALA A 121 -31.96 -17.45 3.36
CA ALA A 121 -33.28 -17.96 3.77
C ALA A 121 -33.84 -17.28 5.03
N ASP A 122 -32.99 -16.72 5.86
CA ASP A 122 -33.36 -15.96 7.07
C ASP A 122 -33.62 -14.47 6.81
N GLY A 123 -33.52 -14.01 5.54
CA GLY A 123 -33.70 -12.63 5.13
C GLY A 123 -32.44 -11.76 5.28
N SER A 124 -31.31 -12.32 5.74
CA SER A 124 -30.02 -11.63 5.71
C SER A 124 -29.47 -11.53 4.28
N LEU A 125 -28.40 -10.74 4.09
CA LEU A 125 -27.70 -10.65 2.83
C LEU A 125 -26.37 -11.36 2.92
N ASP A 126 -26.13 -12.30 1.99
CA ASP A 126 -24.86 -13.00 1.80
C ASP A 126 -24.12 -12.49 0.58
N THR A 127 -22.79 -12.64 0.57
CA THR A 127 -21.93 -12.19 -0.53
C THR A 127 -21.09 -13.33 -1.10
N GLU A 128 -21.08 -13.44 -2.44
CA GLU A 128 -20.14 -14.26 -3.20
C GLU A 128 -19.25 -13.37 -4.05
N LEU A 129 -17.95 -13.69 -4.12
CA LEU A 129 -16.96 -12.88 -4.82
C LEU A 129 -16.19 -13.72 -5.83
N TRP A 130 -16.01 -13.18 -7.05
CA TRP A 130 -15.09 -13.74 -8.04
C TRP A 130 -14.47 -12.65 -8.88
N ALA A 131 -13.30 -12.94 -9.46
CA ALA A 131 -12.58 -12.05 -10.35
C ALA A 131 -12.47 -12.63 -11.76
N VAL A 132 -12.49 -11.76 -12.75
CA VAL A 132 -12.20 -12.10 -14.16
C VAL A 132 -11.11 -11.14 -14.64
N ARG A 133 -10.02 -11.71 -15.20
CA ARG A 133 -8.96 -10.91 -15.79
C ARG A 133 -9.38 -10.35 -17.14
N SER A 134 -9.07 -9.10 -17.42
CA SER A 134 -9.35 -8.46 -18.72
C SER A 134 -8.80 -9.31 -19.89
N GLY A 135 -9.62 -9.47 -20.94
CA GLY A 135 -9.33 -10.33 -22.09
C GLY A 135 -9.48 -11.83 -21.82
N ARG A 136 -10.05 -12.23 -20.68
CA ARG A 136 -10.40 -13.62 -20.36
C ARG A 136 -11.87 -13.71 -19.97
N THR A 137 -12.45 -14.92 -20.15
CA THR A 137 -13.83 -15.21 -19.72
C THR A 137 -13.88 -16.10 -18.48
N ALA A 138 -12.81 -16.84 -18.23
CA ALA A 138 -12.73 -17.74 -17.08
C ALA A 138 -12.52 -16.94 -15.77
N LYS A 139 -13.15 -17.42 -14.68
CA LYS A 139 -12.90 -16.93 -13.33
C LYS A 139 -11.41 -17.11 -13.00
N ALA A 140 -10.79 -16.07 -12.47
CA ALA A 140 -9.43 -16.12 -11.94
C ALA A 140 -9.46 -16.68 -10.51
N ALA A 141 -8.39 -17.37 -10.11
CA ALA A 141 -8.24 -17.85 -8.73
C ALA A 141 -8.15 -16.71 -7.69
N GLY A 142 -7.92 -15.49 -8.14
CA GLY A 142 -7.85 -14.29 -7.33
C GLY A 142 -7.32 -13.11 -8.14
N VAL A 143 -7.27 -11.93 -7.52
CA VAL A 143 -6.65 -10.74 -8.11
C VAL A 143 -5.16 -10.78 -7.78
N VAL A 144 -4.33 -11.07 -8.79
CA VAL A 144 -2.87 -11.20 -8.60
C VAL A 144 -2.14 -10.35 -9.64
N PHE A 145 -1.44 -9.33 -9.20
CA PHE A 145 -0.51 -8.54 -10.01
C PHE A 145 0.90 -9.09 -9.83
N THR A 146 1.62 -9.29 -10.93
CA THR A 146 2.99 -9.80 -10.92
C THR A 146 3.91 -8.78 -11.58
N ASN A 147 4.72 -8.14 -10.77
CA ASN A 147 5.75 -7.20 -11.19
C ASN A 147 7.09 -7.92 -11.33
N ARG A 148 8.06 -7.30 -12.00
CA ARG A 148 9.41 -7.83 -12.12
C ARG A 148 10.41 -6.75 -11.76
N TYR A 149 11.36 -7.10 -10.91
CA TYR A 149 12.46 -6.23 -10.53
C TYR A 149 13.80 -6.86 -10.91
N ASP A 150 14.50 -6.22 -11.85
CA ASP A 150 15.80 -6.66 -12.37
C ASP A 150 16.85 -5.55 -12.10
N PRO A 151 17.45 -5.51 -10.90
CA PRO A 151 18.48 -4.50 -10.62
C PRO A 151 19.71 -4.72 -11.51
N PRO A 152 20.44 -3.66 -11.87
CA PRO A 152 21.69 -3.80 -12.60
C PRO A 152 22.65 -4.71 -11.82
N ALA A 153 23.37 -5.56 -12.55
CA ALA A 153 24.38 -6.39 -11.94
C ALA A 153 25.38 -5.51 -11.14
N PRO A 154 25.79 -5.91 -9.94
CA PRO A 154 26.83 -5.19 -9.21
C PRO A 154 28.04 -4.99 -10.12
N ALA A 155 28.51 -3.76 -10.24
CA ALA A 155 29.72 -3.47 -11.00
C ALA A 155 30.81 -4.43 -10.50
N ALA A 156 31.41 -5.21 -11.41
CA ALA A 156 32.49 -6.10 -11.04
C ALA A 156 33.54 -5.27 -10.29
N THR A 157 33.75 -5.60 -9.02
CA THR A 157 34.80 -4.97 -8.22
C THR A 157 36.08 -5.20 -9.01
N ALA A 158 36.66 -4.12 -9.52
CA ALA A 158 37.92 -4.23 -10.27
C ALA A 158 38.90 -4.99 -9.39
N THR A 159 39.30 -6.18 -9.84
CA THR A 159 40.37 -6.94 -9.17
C THR A 159 41.53 -5.99 -9.03
N PRO A 160 42.06 -5.74 -7.81
CA PRO A 160 43.19 -4.88 -7.64
C PRO A 160 44.29 -5.36 -8.60
N ALA A 161 44.81 -4.45 -9.42
CA ALA A 161 45.90 -4.78 -10.32
C ALA A 161 47.03 -5.43 -9.48
N PRO A 162 47.66 -6.52 -9.98
CA PRO A 162 48.73 -7.14 -9.24
C PRO A 162 49.78 -6.06 -8.90
N MET A 163 50.07 -5.90 -7.62
CA MET A 163 51.14 -5.00 -7.22
C MET A 163 52.42 -5.36 -7.99
N PRO A 164 53.13 -4.37 -8.55
CA PRO A 164 54.39 -4.60 -9.21
C PRO A 164 55.31 -5.36 -8.23
N ARG A 165 55.78 -6.52 -8.66
CA ARG A 165 56.75 -7.28 -7.86
C ARG A 165 57.94 -6.37 -7.57
N PRO A 166 58.49 -6.34 -6.32
CA PRO A 166 59.71 -5.61 -6.04
C PRO A 166 60.80 -6.09 -6.96
N ILE A 167 61.31 -5.20 -7.78
CA ILE A 167 62.48 -5.48 -8.59
C ILE A 167 63.64 -5.70 -7.60
N LYS A 168 64.22 -6.90 -7.58
CA LYS A 168 65.46 -7.15 -6.86
C LYS A 168 66.52 -6.22 -7.46
N ASN A 169 66.78 -5.11 -6.78
CA ASN A 169 67.90 -4.28 -7.08
C ASN A 169 69.19 -5.07 -6.86
N THR A 170 69.84 -5.46 -7.93
CA THR A 170 71.20 -5.90 -7.93
C THR A 170 72.05 -4.71 -7.46
N ALA A 171 72.70 -4.87 -6.33
CA ALA A 171 73.50 -3.85 -5.71
C ALA A 171 74.55 -3.31 -6.72
N ARG A 172 74.61 -2.02 -6.88
CA ARG A 172 75.71 -1.27 -7.50
C ARG A 172 76.29 -0.36 -6.44
N PRO A 173 77.63 -0.26 -6.32
CA PRO A 173 78.27 0.28 -5.14
C PRO A 173 78.13 1.81 -5.03
N VAL A 174 77.98 2.17 -3.81
CA VAL A 174 78.07 3.36 -3.02
C VAL A 174 78.70 4.57 -3.70
N GLY A 175 77.86 5.56 -4.00
CA GLY A 175 78.28 6.95 -4.12
C GLY A 175 77.53 7.74 -3.01
N SER A 176 78.22 8.60 -2.35
CA SER A 176 77.86 9.37 -1.16
C SER A 176 76.48 10.04 -1.27
N LEU A 177 75.66 9.86 -0.24
CA LEU A 177 74.38 10.49 -0.05
C LEU A 177 74.54 12.01 0.18
N PRO A 178 73.77 12.87 -0.51
CA PRO A 178 73.61 14.25 -0.06
C PRO A 178 72.73 14.27 1.20
N ARG A 179 73.20 14.96 2.19
CA ARG A 179 72.53 15.20 3.45
C ARG A 179 71.59 16.40 3.22
N THR A 180 70.32 16.15 2.92
CA THR A 180 69.26 17.16 2.98
C THR A 180 68.48 17.01 4.27
N GLY A 181 68.88 17.85 5.23
CA GLY A 181 68.06 18.06 6.42
C GLY A 181 67.05 19.17 6.09
N ASP A 182 65.87 18.81 5.62
CA ASP A 182 64.72 19.72 5.63
C ASP A 182 63.81 19.34 6.81
N ALA A 183 63.87 20.21 7.83
CA ALA A 183 62.94 20.22 8.93
C ALA A 183 61.59 20.69 8.38
N PHE A 184 60.64 19.78 8.34
CA PHE A 184 59.24 20.15 8.14
C PHE A 184 58.78 21.03 9.29
N PRO A 185 58.31 22.26 9.07
CA PRO A 185 57.80 23.09 10.15
C PRO A 185 56.46 22.53 10.59
N LEU A 186 56.43 21.96 11.80
CA LEU A 186 55.25 21.46 12.50
C LEU A 186 54.17 22.56 12.72
N GLU A 187 54.52 23.80 12.52
CA GLU A 187 53.61 24.94 12.72
C GLU A 187 52.58 25.08 11.60
N ALA A 188 52.83 24.54 10.38
CA ALA A 188 51.85 24.62 9.28
C ALA A 188 50.67 23.63 9.46
N LEU A 189 50.85 22.55 10.27
CA LEU A 189 49.78 21.58 10.51
C LEU A 189 48.75 22.08 11.56
N ALA A 190 49.16 22.95 12.46
CA ALA A 190 48.29 23.50 13.49
C ALA A 190 47.30 24.55 12.95
N ALA A 191 47.68 25.26 11.90
CA ALA A 191 46.82 26.30 11.28
C ALA A 191 45.64 25.72 10.49
N LEU A 192 45.77 24.48 9.96
CA LEU A 192 44.69 23.87 9.17
C LEU A 192 43.59 23.26 10.05
N LEU A 193 43.91 22.88 11.30
CA LEU A 193 42.93 22.31 12.24
C LEU A 193 42.07 23.37 12.93
N CYS A 194 42.54 24.63 13.03
CA CYS A 194 41.74 25.70 13.64
C CYS A 194 40.70 26.34 12.69
N ALA A 195 40.85 26.23 11.40
CA ALA A 195 39.90 26.80 10.43
C ALA A 195 38.63 25.93 10.26
N GLY A 196 38.63 24.66 10.61
CA GLY A 196 37.49 23.73 10.47
C GLY A 196 36.40 23.87 11.55
N VAL A 197 36.69 24.47 12.67
CA VAL A 197 35.76 24.50 13.83
C VAL A 197 34.85 25.74 13.83
N VAL A 198 35.19 26.80 13.11
CA VAL A 198 34.41 28.06 13.12
C VAL A 198 33.26 28.02 12.08
N GLY A 199 33.31 27.11 11.11
CA GLY A 199 32.29 27.04 10.04
C GLY A 199 30.96 26.38 10.41
N PHE A 200 30.90 25.60 11.50
CA PHE A 200 29.68 24.83 11.86
C PHE A 200 28.74 25.53 12.83
N GLY A 201 29.15 26.66 13.41
CA GLY A 201 28.39 27.36 14.46
C GLY A 201 27.32 28.33 14.00
N THR A 202 27.31 28.77 12.74
CA THR A 202 26.46 29.87 12.29
C THR A 202 25.23 29.49 11.47
N ALA A 203 25.05 28.21 11.14
CA ALA A 203 23.92 27.77 10.32
C ALA A 203 22.66 27.39 11.13
N TRP A 204 22.71 27.31 12.48
CA TRP A 204 21.57 26.83 13.29
C TRP A 204 20.69 27.96 13.85
N ASN A 205 21.07 29.23 13.75
CA ASN A 205 20.32 30.30 14.42
C ASN A 205 19.43 31.14 13.50
N LYS A 206 19.00 30.67 12.33
CA LYS A 206 18.13 31.44 11.43
C LYS A 206 16.82 30.75 11.05
N ARG A 207 16.26 29.88 11.91
CA ARG A 207 14.87 29.39 11.78
C ARG A 207 14.23 29.29 13.17
N ARG A 208 13.77 30.42 13.65
CA ARG A 208 12.62 30.56 14.57
C ARG A 208 11.85 31.78 14.14
#